data_8965e578c969afae31938c229ae499eb
#
_entry.id   8965e578c969afae31938c229ae499eb
#
_cell.length_a   1.000
_cell.length_b   1.000
_cell.length_c   1.000
_cell.angle_alpha   90.00
_cell.angle_beta   90.00
_cell.angle_gamma   90.00
#
_symmetry.space_group_name_H-M   'P 1'
#
loop_
_entity.id
_entity.type
_entity.pdbx_description
1 polymer ?
#
loop_
_entity_poly.entity_id
_entity_poly.type
_entity_poly.pdbx_seq_one_letter_code
_entity_poly.pdbx_strand_id
1 'polypeptide(L)'
;MRQGFVKAAAVTPKIKVADTKYNAELILDMMKESTRQGAKIVVFPELCLTGYTCQDLFLQERLLQGAKDALMKLVKESASLDAIFFVGLPFEILGKLYNVAAVFSHGEVLGLVPKSYLPNYNEFYEARHFVSGAELATEVVLPDGSCVPADRDLLFVCEQMPKLRIGVELCEDLWTPNPPVTAHAMHGATVLVNCSASNETIGKASYRRELVKGESARLVSAYIYSSAGEGESTQDIVFSGT
;
A
#
# COMPACT_ATOMS: atom_id res chain seq x y z
N MET A 1 11.69 -19.88 -1.49
CA MET A 1 12.50 -19.17 -2.51
C MET A 1 13.51 -20.14 -3.10
N ARG A 2 13.53 -20.29 -4.41
CA ARG A 2 14.47 -21.23 -5.08
C ARG A 2 15.58 -20.44 -5.77
N GLN A 3 16.84 -20.83 -5.54
CA GLN A 3 18.03 -20.26 -6.21
C GLN A 3 18.15 -18.72 -6.10
N GLY A 4 17.66 -18.12 -5.03
CA GLY A 4 17.70 -16.66 -4.84
C GLY A 4 16.62 -15.86 -5.61
N PHE A 5 15.73 -16.50 -6.36
CA PHE A 5 14.63 -15.83 -7.02
C PHE A 5 13.42 -15.68 -6.09
N VAL A 6 12.83 -14.50 -6.09
CA VAL A 6 11.62 -14.15 -5.34
C VAL A 6 10.54 -13.73 -6.35
N LYS A 7 9.40 -14.43 -6.33
CA LYS A 7 8.25 -14.05 -7.16
C LYS A 7 7.44 -12.99 -6.43
N ALA A 8 7.13 -11.90 -7.13
CA ALA A 8 6.24 -10.86 -6.66
C ALA A 8 4.94 -10.82 -7.48
N ALA A 9 3.89 -10.30 -6.89
CA ALA A 9 2.62 -10.01 -7.54
C ALA A 9 2.18 -8.58 -7.22
N ALA A 10 1.93 -7.78 -8.25
CA ALA A 10 1.12 -6.58 -8.18
C ALA A 10 -0.32 -6.97 -8.52
N VAL A 11 -1.26 -6.66 -7.63
CA VAL A 11 -2.63 -7.15 -7.69
C VAL A 11 -3.61 -5.99 -7.70
N THR A 12 -4.52 -5.95 -8.66
CA THR A 12 -5.57 -4.92 -8.76
C THR A 12 -6.94 -5.57 -8.56
N PRO A 13 -7.54 -5.48 -7.36
CA PRO A 13 -8.87 -6.01 -7.09
C PRO A 13 -9.95 -5.12 -7.74
N LYS A 14 -11.06 -5.75 -8.15
CA LYS A 14 -12.28 -5.04 -8.52
C LYS A 14 -13.05 -4.70 -7.25
N ILE A 15 -12.80 -3.53 -6.69
CA ILE A 15 -13.35 -3.14 -5.39
C ILE A 15 -14.76 -2.51 -5.50
N LYS A 16 -15.42 -2.37 -4.36
CA LYS A 16 -16.61 -1.52 -4.18
C LYS A 16 -16.29 -0.40 -3.20
N VAL A 17 -16.54 0.84 -3.60
CA VAL A 17 -16.29 2.02 -2.77
C VAL A 17 -17.09 1.90 -1.46
N ALA A 18 -16.42 2.10 -0.34
CA ALA A 18 -16.92 2.04 1.04
C ALA A 18 -17.45 0.66 1.51
N ASP A 19 -17.33 -0.39 0.71
CA ASP A 19 -17.72 -1.76 1.12
C ASP A 19 -16.51 -2.56 1.60
N THR A 20 -16.06 -2.26 2.82
CA THR A 20 -14.85 -2.86 3.42
C THR A 20 -14.93 -4.37 3.55
N LYS A 21 -16.15 -4.94 3.74
CA LYS A 21 -16.33 -6.38 3.87
C LYS A 21 -16.12 -7.08 2.53
N TYR A 22 -16.78 -6.59 1.47
CA TYR A 22 -16.63 -7.11 0.11
C TYR A 22 -15.16 -7.01 -0.34
N ASN A 23 -14.54 -5.85 -0.12
CA ASN A 23 -13.16 -5.62 -0.52
C ASN A 23 -12.19 -6.56 0.20
N ALA A 24 -12.38 -6.77 1.51
CA ALA A 24 -11.56 -7.71 2.28
C ALA A 24 -11.70 -9.16 1.79
N GLU A 25 -12.90 -9.61 1.45
CA GLU A 25 -13.13 -10.96 0.91
C GLU A 25 -12.41 -11.15 -0.42
N LEU A 26 -12.56 -10.21 -1.33
CA LEU A 26 -11.90 -10.25 -2.63
C LEU A 26 -10.36 -10.19 -2.50
N ILE A 27 -9.84 -9.30 -1.65
CA ILE A 27 -8.40 -9.19 -1.39
C ILE A 27 -7.88 -10.51 -0.80
N LEU A 28 -8.61 -11.13 0.13
CA LEU A 28 -8.23 -12.42 0.71
C LEU A 28 -8.12 -13.52 -0.34
N ASP A 29 -9.09 -13.60 -1.25
CA ASP A 29 -9.06 -14.58 -2.34
C ASP A 29 -7.83 -14.37 -3.24
N MET A 30 -7.50 -13.10 -3.54
CA MET A 30 -6.32 -12.75 -4.32
C MET A 30 -5.01 -13.01 -3.58
N MET A 31 -4.96 -12.82 -2.25
CA MET A 31 -3.83 -13.20 -1.40
C MET A 31 -3.56 -14.72 -1.50
N LYS A 32 -4.62 -15.52 -1.33
CA LYS A 32 -4.57 -16.99 -1.42
C LYS A 32 -4.09 -17.43 -2.81
N GLU A 33 -4.67 -16.87 -3.87
CA GLU A 33 -4.31 -17.22 -5.24
C GLU A 33 -2.87 -16.82 -5.59
N SER A 34 -2.45 -15.61 -5.24
CA SER A 34 -1.08 -15.14 -5.47
C SER A 34 -0.05 -16.03 -4.76
N THR A 35 -0.34 -16.41 -3.50
CA THR A 35 0.51 -17.30 -2.72
C THR A 35 0.53 -18.71 -3.30
N ARG A 36 -0.62 -19.24 -3.76
CA ARG A 36 -0.72 -20.54 -4.45
C ARG A 36 0.12 -20.56 -5.73
N GLN A 37 0.19 -19.43 -6.44
CA GLN A 37 1.07 -19.26 -7.61
C GLN A 37 2.55 -19.07 -7.24
N GLY A 38 2.90 -19.05 -5.95
CA GLY A 38 4.26 -18.97 -5.44
C GLY A 38 4.78 -17.54 -5.24
N ALA A 39 3.93 -16.51 -5.27
CA ALA A 39 4.33 -15.16 -4.91
C ALA A 39 4.70 -15.10 -3.42
N LYS A 40 5.78 -14.36 -3.12
CA LYS A 40 6.29 -14.10 -1.76
C LYS A 40 6.15 -12.64 -1.36
N ILE A 41 5.95 -11.76 -2.31
CA ILE A 41 5.67 -10.33 -2.12
C ILE A 41 4.38 -10.06 -2.89
N VAL A 42 3.34 -9.60 -2.20
CA VAL A 42 2.03 -9.35 -2.81
C VAL A 42 1.59 -7.93 -2.45
N VAL A 43 1.43 -7.10 -3.47
CA VAL A 43 1.16 -5.65 -3.32
C VAL A 43 -0.22 -5.33 -3.87
N PHE A 44 -1.03 -4.69 -3.04
CA PHE A 44 -2.36 -4.18 -3.36
C PHE A 44 -2.35 -2.65 -3.48
N PRO A 45 -3.37 -2.04 -4.11
CA PRO A 45 -3.45 -0.60 -4.30
C PRO A 45 -3.60 0.19 -3.00
N GLU A 46 -3.33 1.47 -3.09
CA GLU A 46 -3.64 2.51 -2.10
C GLU A 46 -5.13 2.49 -1.76
N LEU A 47 -5.45 2.57 -0.45
CA LEU A 47 -6.83 2.61 0.08
C LEU A 47 -7.77 1.49 -0.42
N CYS A 48 -7.23 0.37 -0.89
CA CYS A 48 -8.02 -0.69 -1.54
C CYS A 48 -9.02 -1.38 -0.60
N LEU A 49 -8.89 -1.26 0.73
CA LEU A 49 -9.89 -1.77 1.67
C LEU A 49 -11.17 -0.92 1.69
N THR A 50 -11.07 0.36 1.39
CA THR A 50 -12.23 1.28 1.35
C THR A 50 -12.59 1.72 -0.06
N GLY A 51 -11.62 1.77 -0.95
CA GLY A 51 -11.63 2.53 -2.18
C GLY A 51 -11.05 3.92 -1.96
N TYR A 52 -10.33 4.42 -2.98
CA TYR A 52 -9.74 5.76 -2.97
C TYR A 52 -10.81 6.86 -3.03
N THR A 53 -11.90 6.64 -3.74
CA THR A 53 -12.94 7.64 -4.03
C THR A 53 -14.08 7.70 -3.00
N CYS A 54 -13.80 7.36 -1.73
CA CYS A 54 -14.75 7.45 -0.63
C CYS A 54 -15.11 8.89 -0.23
N GLN A 55 -14.30 9.87 -0.61
CA GLN A 55 -14.53 11.31 -0.31
C GLN A 55 -14.84 11.54 1.19
N ASP A 56 -15.86 12.32 1.51
CA ASP A 56 -16.22 12.67 2.90
C ASP A 56 -16.69 11.47 3.75
N LEU A 57 -16.86 10.28 3.16
CA LEU A 57 -17.05 9.06 3.94
C LEU A 57 -15.84 8.72 4.80
N PHE A 58 -14.63 9.18 4.45
CA PHE A 58 -13.45 9.06 5.31
C PHE A 58 -13.58 9.76 6.66
N LEU A 59 -14.54 10.66 6.82
CA LEU A 59 -14.85 11.33 8.10
C LEU A 59 -15.82 10.51 8.97
N GLN A 60 -16.29 9.36 8.48
CA GLN A 60 -17.25 8.52 9.20
C GLN A 60 -16.55 7.40 9.95
N GLU A 61 -16.73 7.35 11.25
CA GLU A 61 -16.18 6.30 12.15
C GLU A 61 -16.53 4.89 11.67
N ARG A 62 -17.74 4.69 11.13
CA ARG A 62 -18.17 3.39 10.60
C ARG A 62 -17.28 2.87 9.48
N LEU A 63 -16.84 3.75 8.57
CA LEU A 63 -15.93 3.37 7.49
C LEU A 63 -14.54 3.03 8.04
N LEU A 64 -14.03 3.86 8.94
CA LEU A 64 -12.71 3.68 9.55
C LEU A 64 -12.65 2.40 10.40
N GLN A 65 -13.69 2.14 11.20
CA GLN A 65 -13.77 0.89 11.96
C GLN A 65 -13.89 -0.32 11.03
N GLY A 66 -14.71 -0.22 9.98
CA GLY A 66 -14.82 -1.28 8.97
C GLY A 66 -13.49 -1.59 8.26
N ALA A 67 -12.66 -0.57 8.02
CA ALA A 67 -11.32 -0.76 7.43
C ALA A 67 -10.36 -1.46 8.42
N LYS A 68 -10.39 -1.09 9.71
CA LYS A 68 -9.62 -1.75 10.77
C LYS A 68 -10.03 -3.22 10.92
N ASP A 69 -11.33 -3.50 10.98
CA ASP A 69 -11.85 -4.88 11.10
C ASP A 69 -11.45 -5.73 9.88
N ALA A 70 -11.53 -5.14 8.68
CA ALA A 70 -11.11 -5.77 7.44
C ALA A 70 -9.61 -6.11 7.44
N LEU A 71 -8.75 -5.18 7.87
CA LEU A 71 -7.31 -5.43 8.03
C LEU A 71 -7.07 -6.61 8.98
N MET A 72 -7.66 -6.60 10.17
CA MET A 72 -7.46 -7.67 11.16
C MET A 72 -7.92 -9.04 10.65
N LYS A 73 -9.00 -9.09 9.84
CA LYS A 73 -9.41 -10.31 9.14
C LYS A 73 -8.32 -10.81 8.18
N LEU A 74 -7.77 -9.93 7.33
CA LEU A 74 -6.71 -10.31 6.39
C LEU A 74 -5.44 -10.77 7.10
N VAL A 75 -5.05 -10.07 8.15
CA VAL A 75 -3.89 -10.43 9.01
C VAL A 75 -4.06 -11.82 9.57
N LYS A 76 -5.18 -12.10 10.20
CA LYS A 76 -5.48 -13.43 10.78
C LYS A 76 -5.41 -14.53 9.72
N GLU A 77 -6.01 -14.32 8.56
CA GLU A 77 -6.02 -15.31 7.47
C GLU A 77 -4.63 -15.49 6.83
N SER A 78 -3.75 -14.49 6.93
CA SER A 78 -2.38 -14.58 6.41
C SER A 78 -1.49 -15.57 7.20
N ALA A 79 -1.91 -16.01 8.37
CA ALA A 79 -1.14 -16.93 9.22
C ALA A 79 -0.72 -18.22 8.50
N SER A 80 -1.53 -18.68 7.55
CA SER A 80 -1.24 -19.88 6.74
C SER A 80 -0.59 -19.59 5.38
N LEU A 81 -0.33 -18.30 5.06
CA LEU A 81 0.17 -17.87 3.76
C LEU A 81 1.64 -17.47 3.85
N ASP A 82 2.50 -18.15 3.12
CA ASP A 82 3.95 -17.91 3.11
C ASP A 82 4.31 -16.75 2.14
N ALA A 83 3.87 -15.53 2.50
CA ALA A 83 4.13 -14.30 1.77
C ALA A 83 4.02 -13.06 2.69
N ILE A 84 4.65 -11.95 2.27
CA ILE A 84 4.43 -10.62 2.85
C ILE A 84 3.42 -9.85 1.98
N PHE A 85 2.49 -9.16 2.63
CA PHE A 85 1.38 -8.44 2.01
C PHE A 85 1.45 -6.94 2.32
N PHE A 86 1.12 -6.12 1.32
CA PHE A 86 1.07 -4.67 1.39
C PHE A 86 -0.34 -4.25 0.96
N VAL A 87 -1.12 -3.66 1.87
CA VAL A 87 -2.54 -3.35 1.68
C VAL A 87 -2.83 -1.93 2.11
N GLY A 88 -3.40 -1.11 1.21
CA GLY A 88 -3.74 0.29 1.47
C GLY A 88 -5.05 0.45 2.24
N LEU A 89 -5.05 1.32 3.28
CA LEU A 89 -6.24 1.67 4.05
C LEU A 89 -6.12 3.04 4.74
N PRO A 90 -7.25 3.70 5.11
CA PRO A 90 -7.24 4.82 6.04
C PRO A 90 -7.01 4.31 7.46
N PHE A 91 -6.13 4.97 8.22
CA PHE A 91 -5.87 4.60 9.61
C PHE A 91 -5.73 5.84 10.49
N GLU A 92 -6.43 5.86 11.61
CA GLU A 92 -6.35 6.93 12.60
C GLU A 92 -5.22 6.67 13.59
N ILE A 93 -4.30 7.64 13.72
CA ILE A 93 -3.15 7.60 14.62
C ILE A 93 -3.10 8.94 15.37
N LEU A 94 -3.08 8.91 16.69
CA LEU A 94 -3.03 10.10 17.56
C LEU A 94 -4.11 11.16 17.21
N GLY A 95 -5.33 10.69 16.90
CA GLY A 95 -6.47 11.58 16.58
C GLY A 95 -6.39 12.25 15.20
N LYS A 96 -5.50 11.76 14.31
CA LYS A 96 -5.36 12.24 12.93
C LYS A 96 -5.51 11.08 11.97
N LEU A 97 -6.11 11.34 10.80
CA LEU A 97 -6.31 10.32 9.78
C LEU A 97 -5.14 10.31 8.80
N TYR A 98 -4.58 9.13 8.58
CA TYR A 98 -3.50 8.88 7.64
C TYR A 98 -3.93 7.90 6.55
N ASN A 99 -3.42 8.11 5.35
CA ASN A 99 -3.44 7.15 4.27
C ASN A 99 -2.21 6.25 4.45
N VAL A 100 -2.40 4.96 4.72
CA VAL A 100 -1.29 4.08 5.07
C VAL A 100 -1.28 2.80 4.22
N ALA A 101 -0.09 2.23 4.05
CA ALA A 101 0.08 0.83 3.67
C ALA A 101 0.34 0.00 4.93
N ALA A 102 -0.56 -0.93 5.25
CA ALA A 102 -0.31 -1.93 6.26
C ALA A 102 0.54 -3.05 5.67
N VAL A 103 1.60 -3.41 6.37
CA VAL A 103 2.50 -4.50 5.99
C VAL A 103 2.35 -5.62 7.00
N PHE A 104 2.02 -6.82 6.52
CA PHE A 104 1.78 -7.97 7.39
C PHE A 104 2.19 -9.28 6.75
N SER A 105 2.49 -10.26 7.58
CA SER A 105 2.90 -11.60 7.18
C SER A 105 2.64 -12.60 8.31
N HIS A 106 2.30 -13.85 7.98
CA HIS A 106 2.15 -14.95 8.94
C HIS A 106 1.27 -14.65 10.16
N GLY A 107 0.22 -13.85 9.98
CA GLY A 107 -0.74 -13.51 11.04
C GLY A 107 -0.36 -12.31 11.90
N GLU A 108 0.71 -11.59 11.55
CA GLU A 108 1.21 -10.44 12.30
C GLU A 108 1.34 -9.20 11.41
N VAL A 109 0.95 -8.04 11.95
CA VAL A 109 1.25 -6.75 11.33
C VAL A 109 2.69 -6.38 11.68
N LEU A 110 3.48 -6.09 10.65
CA LEU A 110 4.90 -5.73 10.79
C LEU A 110 5.10 -4.22 10.92
N GLY A 111 4.15 -3.42 10.45
CA GLY A 111 4.17 -1.98 10.54
C GLY A 111 3.14 -1.30 9.64
N LEU A 112 2.94 -0.01 9.88
CA LEU A 112 2.11 0.88 9.07
C LEU A 112 3.00 1.95 8.43
N VAL A 113 2.98 2.05 7.10
CA VAL A 113 3.74 3.06 6.36
C VAL A 113 2.79 4.16 5.90
N PRO A 114 2.88 5.38 6.46
CA PRO A 114 2.01 6.48 6.08
C PRO A 114 2.53 7.18 4.81
N LYS A 115 1.58 7.68 4.01
CA LYS A 115 1.88 8.52 2.84
C LYS A 115 2.51 9.84 3.25
N SER A 116 3.62 10.19 2.61
CA SER A 116 4.37 11.42 2.93
C SER A 116 3.83 12.64 2.18
N TYR A 117 3.54 12.49 0.91
CA TYR A 117 3.10 13.59 0.04
C TYR A 117 1.64 13.39 -0.37
N LEU A 118 0.79 14.37 -0.03
CA LEU A 118 -0.64 14.34 -0.32
C LEU A 118 -0.92 15.19 -1.56
N PRO A 119 -1.40 14.61 -2.67
CA PRO A 119 -1.81 15.41 -3.82
C PRO A 119 -3.02 16.26 -3.45
N ASN A 120 -2.93 17.57 -3.72
CA ASN A 120 -3.99 18.54 -3.41
C ASN A 120 -4.08 19.56 -4.55
N TYR A 121 -4.24 19.06 -5.77
CA TYR A 121 -4.32 19.82 -7.01
C TYR A 121 -5.22 19.11 -8.01
N ASN A 122 -5.81 19.85 -8.96
CA ASN A 122 -6.76 19.36 -9.96
C ASN A 122 -7.89 18.53 -9.30
N GLU A 123 -8.05 17.26 -9.72
CA GLU A 123 -9.01 16.29 -9.18
C GLU A 123 -8.64 15.71 -7.81
N PHE A 124 -7.44 15.98 -7.31
CA PHE A 124 -6.96 15.47 -6.02
C PHE A 124 -7.13 16.50 -4.91
N TYR A 125 -7.67 16.08 -3.77
CA TYR A 125 -7.85 16.89 -2.56
C TYR A 125 -7.68 16.07 -1.28
N GLU A 126 -6.62 15.26 -1.23
CA GLU A 126 -6.35 14.37 -0.10
C GLU A 126 -6.15 15.11 1.23
N ALA A 127 -5.61 16.34 1.20
CA ALA A 127 -5.43 17.16 2.40
C ALA A 127 -6.76 17.56 3.08
N ARG A 128 -7.92 17.34 2.44
CA ARG A 128 -9.22 17.47 3.07
C ARG A 128 -9.47 16.41 4.13
N HIS A 129 -8.94 15.21 3.95
CA HIS A 129 -9.23 14.04 4.78
C HIS A 129 -8.00 13.55 5.55
N PHE A 130 -6.84 13.59 4.94
CA PHE A 130 -5.61 13.00 5.46
C PHE A 130 -4.59 14.05 5.85
N VAL A 131 -3.70 13.68 6.77
CA VAL A 131 -2.51 14.45 7.10
C VAL A 131 -1.26 13.75 6.56
N SER A 132 -0.22 14.54 6.28
CA SER A 132 1.08 14.01 5.84
C SER A 132 1.70 13.12 6.92
N GLY A 133 2.21 11.97 6.52
CA GLY A 133 2.98 11.07 7.36
C GLY A 133 4.48 11.35 7.39
N ALA A 134 4.95 12.41 6.73
CA ALA A 134 6.38 12.70 6.58
C ALA A 134 7.15 12.78 7.91
N GLU A 135 6.50 13.26 8.96
CA GLU A 135 7.09 13.42 10.29
C GLU A 135 6.54 12.40 11.32
N LEU A 136 5.73 11.43 10.86
CA LEU A 136 5.17 10.43 11.76
C LEU A 136 6.22 9.36 12.05
N ALA A 137 6.57 9.21 13.33
CA ALA A 137 7.38 8.13 13.86
C ALA A 137 6.84 7.79 15.25
N THR A 138 6.06 6.72 15.36
CA THR A 138 5.39 6.31 16.61
C THR A 138 5.08 4.83 16.63
N GLU A 139 4.60 4.35 17.77
CA GLU A 139 3.98 3.04 17.89
C GLU A 139 2.46 3.16 17.94
N VAL A 140 1.76 2.17 17.39
CA VAL A 140 0.31 2.12 17.33
C VAL A 140 -0.17 0.81 17.94
N VAL A 141 -1.15 0.92 18.83
CA VAL A 141 -1.83 -0.27 19.38
C VAL A 141 -2.97 -0.66 18.43
N LEU A 142 -2.91 -1.88 17.94
CA LEU A 142 -3.91 -2.47 17.06
C LEU A 142 -5.11 -3.03 17.85
N PRO A 143 -6.25 -3.33 17.18
CA PRO A 143 -7.45 -3.86 17.85
C PRO A 143 -7.25 -5.16 18.64
N ASP A 144 -6.25 -5.97 18.28
CA ASP A 144 -5.88 -7.20 18.99
C ASP A 144 -4.94 -6.96 20.19
N GLY A 145 -4.57 -5.71 20.45
CA GLY A 145 -3.65 -5.31 21.51
C GLY A 145 -2.17 -5.38 21.14
N SER A 146 -1.80 -5.81 19.95
CA SER A 146 -0.41 -5.78 19.48
C SER A 146 0.04 -4.34 19.26
N CYS A 147 1.34 -4.06 19.46
CA CYS A 147 1.95 -2.76 19.27
C CYS A 147 2.89 -2.82 18.07
N VAL A 148 2.69 -1.95 17.10
CA VAL A 148 3.44 -1.96 15.82
C VAL A 148 3.97 -0.56 15.48
N PRO A 149 5.11 -0.45 14.81
CA PRO A 149 5.63 0.82 14.36
C PRO A 149 4.77 1.43 13.26
N ALA A 150 4.60 2.75 13.30
CA ALA A 150 4.03 3.56 12.24
C ALA A 150 5.03 4.64 11.85
N ASP A 151 5.71 4.45 10.73
CA ASP A 151 6.78 5.33 10.25
C ASP A 151 6.95 5.13 8.74
N ARG A 152 7.28 6.21 8.03
CA ARG A 152 7.55 6.16 6.58
C ARG A 152 8.87 5.48 6.25
N ASP A 153 9.82 5.48 7.16
CA ASP A 153 11.20 5.03 6.93
C ASP A 153 11.40 3.54 7.29
N LEU A 154 10.31 2.77 7.46
CA LEU A 154 10.38 1.35 7.77
C LEU A 154 10.99 0.54 6.61
N LEU A 155 11.92 -0.35 6.96
CA LEU A 155 12.45 -1.38 6.07
C LEU A 155 12.07 -2.77 6.58
N PHE A 156 11.45 -3.56 5.70
CA PHE A 156 11.05 -4.93 6.02
C PHE A 156 12.11 -5.91 5.51
N VAL A 157 12.72 -6.64 6.41
CA VAL A 157 13.86 -7.53 6.12
C VAL A 157 13.45 -8.98 6.22
N CYS A 158 13.73 -9.77 5.19
CA CYS A 158 13.50 -11.20 5.22
C CYS A 158 14.63 -11.88 6.02
N GLU A 159 14.31 -12.49 7.17
CA GLU A 159 15.30 -13.17 8.01
C GLU A 159 16.06 -14.28 7.28
N GLN A 160 15.36 -15.07 6.45
CA GLN A 160 15.94 -16.18 5.68
C GLN A 160 16.77 -15.69 4.49
N MET A 161 16.59 -14.44 4.05
CA MET A 161 17.32 -13.80 2.97
C MET A 161 17.61 -12.33 3.34
N PRO A 162 18.60 -12.03 4.19
CA PRO A 162 18.82 -10.67 4.73
C PRO A 162 19.13 -9.59 3.67
N LYS A 163 19.47 -10.00 2.46
CA LYS A 163 19.61 -9.08 1.31
C LYS A 163 18.28 -8.70 0.68
N LEU A 164 17.19 -9.42 0.98
CA LEU A 164 15.83 -9.01 0.60
C LEU A 164 15.32 -8.02 1.64
N ARG A 165 15.42 -6.75 1.30
CA ARG A 165 14.97 -5.62 2.10
C ARG A 165 13.97 -4.82 1.27
N ILE A 166 12.80 -4.58 1.84
CA ILE A 166 11.68 -3.96 1.14
C ILE A 166 11.39 -2.59 1.75
N GLY A 167 11.47 -1.54 0.93
CA GLY A 167 10.99 -0.20 1.26
C GLY A 167 9.62 0.05 0.64
N VAL A 168 8.81 0.89 1.26
CA VAL A 168 7.42 1.17 0.86
C VAL A 168 7.19 2.66 0.70
N GLU A 169 6.47 3.05 -0.34
CA GLU A 169 5.92 4.39 -0.51
C GLU A 169 4.51 4.32 -1.09
N LEU A 170 3.78 5.41 -1.08
CA LEU A 170 2.41 5.45 -1.57
C LEU A 170 2.22 6.50 -2.66
N CYS A 171 1.77 6.05 -3.82
CA CYS A 171 1.27 6.84 -4.94
C CYS A 171 2.08 8.11 -5.25
N GLU A 172 1.62 9.28 -4.74
CA GLU A 172 2.22 10.60 -4.98
C GLU A 172 3.68 10.69 -4.54
N ASP A 173 4.08 9.92 -3.56
CA ASP A 173 5.47 9.88 -3.07
C ASP A 173 6.47 9.67 -4.21
N LEU A 174 6.14 8.81 -5.19
CA LEU A 174 6.94 8.54 -6.39
C LEU A 174 7.13 9.79 -7.29
N TRP A 175 6.14 10.69 -7.33
CA TRP A 175 6.13 11.82 -8.26
C TRP A 175 6.89 13.05 -7.77
N THR A 176 7.37 13.00 -6.53
CA THR A 176 8.08 14.10 -5.90
C THR A 176 9.56 14.11 -6.28
N PRO A 177 10.25 15.25 -6.17
CA PRO A 177 11.69 15.33 -6.45
C PRO A 177 12.56 14.47 -5.54
N ASN A 178 12.08 14.14 -4.32
CA ASN A 178 12.77 13.30 -3.35
C ASN A 178 11.82 12.25 -2.78
N PRO A 179 11.57 11.16 -3.53
CA PRO A 179 10.73 10.07 -3.07
C PRO A 179 11.29 9.39 -1.82
N PRO A 180 10.45 8.94 -0.85
CA PRO A 180 10.90 8.20 0.33
C PRO A 180 11.76 6.98 0.00
N VAL A 181 11.47 6.28 -1.08
CA VAL A 181 12.24 5.11 -1.54
C VAL A 181 13.70 5.43 -1.86
N THR A 182 14.05 6.69 -2.09
CA THR A 182 15.46 7.12 -2.23
C THR A 182 16.23 6.84 -0.94
N ALA A 183 15.69 7.24 0.20
CA ALA A 183 16.28 6.95 1.50
C ALA A 183 16.31 5.45 1.79
N HIS A 184 15.22 4.73 1.48
CA HIS A 184 15.14 3.28 1.63
C HIS A 184 16.26 2.56 0.86
N ALA A 185 16.50 2.94 -0.40
CA ALA A 185 17.56 2.35 -1.21
C ALA A 185 18.96 2.66 -0.64
N MET A 186 19.19 3.87 -0.16
CA MET A 186 20.44 4.25 0.50
C MET A 186 20.70 3.45 1.80
N HIS A 187 19.64 2.98 2.46
CA HIS A 187 19.71 2.10 3.63
C HIS A 187 19.63 0.61 3.28
N GLY A 188 19.77 0.29 1.99
CA GLY A 188 19.93 -1.08 1.48
C GLY A 188 18.66 -1.80 1.11
N ALA A 189 17.57 -1.10 0.82
CA ALA A 189 16.41 -1.71 0.18
C ALA A 189 16.80 -2.24 -1.21
N THR A 190 16.39 -3.46 -1.51
CA THR A 190 16.62 -4.11 -2.81
C THR A 190 15.31 -4.31 -3.59
N VAL A 191 14.19 -4.10 -2.91
CA VAL A 191 12.85 -4.10 -3.48
C VAL A 191 12.11 -2.87 -2.96
N LEU A 192 11.45 -2.17 -3.86
CA LEU A 192 10.64 -1.00 -3.58
C LEU A 192 9.19 -1.30 -3.95
N VAL A 193 8.26 -0.95 -3.07
CA VAL A 193 6.83 -1.19 -3.23
C VAL A 193 6.11 0.14 -3.26
N ASN A 194 5.19 0.30 -4.22
CA ASN A 194 4.29 1.45 -4.27
C ASN A 194 2.82 0.96 -4.35
N CYS A 195 2.07 1.25 -3.28
CA CYS A 195 0.62 1.11 -3.25
C CYS A 195 0.02 2.40 -3.81
N SER A 196 -0.65 2.32 -4.97
CA SER A 196 -1.05 3.51 -5.71
C SER A 196 -2.55 3.55 -6.04
N ALA A 197 -3.05 4.77 -6.22
CA ALA A 197 -4.32 5.08 -6.87
C ALA A 197 -4.10 6.20 -7.88
N SER A 198 -3.23 5.92 -8.87
CA SER A 198 -2.89 6.88 -9.90
C SER A 198 -3.98 6.95 -10.96
N ASN A 199 -4.51 8.15 -11.19
CA ASN A 199 -5.52 8.38 -12.22
C ASN A 199 -4.96 8.16 -13.62
N GLU A 200 -5.87 7.93 -14.58
CA GLU A 200 -5.53 7.76 -15.98
C GLU A 200 -5.88 9.01 -16.79
N THR A 201 -4.90 9.55 -17.49
CA THR A 201 -5.05 10.61 -18.48
C THR A 201 -4.28 10.24 -19.74
N ILE A 202 -4.54 10.94 -20.86
CA ILE A 202 -3.87 10.65 -22.14
C ILE A 202 -2.34 10.75 -21.96
N GLY A 203 -1.65 9.65 -22.23
CA GLY A 203 -0.18 9.56 -22.15
C GLY A 203 0.37 9.27 -20.74
N LYS A 204 -0.43 9.32 -19.67
CA LYS A 204 0.07 9.12 -18.31
C LYS A 204 0.57 7.70 -18.05
N ALA A 205 -0.05 6.69 -18.64
CA ALA A 205 0.38 5.30 -18.47
C ALA A 205 1.83 5.06 -18.94
N SER A 206 2.21 5.61 -20.10
CA SER A 206 3.58 5.52 -20.61
C SER A 206 4.56 6.30 -19.72
N TYR A 207 4.22 7.53 -19.35
CA TYR A 207 5.02 8.35 -18.46
C TYR A 207 5.25 7.68 -17.10
N ARG A 208 4.19 7.12 -16.48
CA ARG A 208 4.29 6.36 -15.21
C ARG A 208 5.24 5.17 -15.32
N ARG A 209 5.18 4.41 -16.43
CA ARG A 209 6.10 3.30 -16.66
C ARG A 209 7.56 3.75 -16.77
N GLU A 210 7.81 4.85 -17.48
CA GLU A 210 9.16 5.39 -17.58
C GLU A 210 9.66 5.93 -16.24
N LEU A 211 8.80 6.54 -15.43
CA LEU A 211 9.13 6.99 -14.08
C LEU A 211 9.52 5.81 -13.20
N VAL A 212 8.71 4.75 -13.16
CA VAL A 212 8.99 3.52 -12.38
C VAL A 212 10.29 2.86 -12.84
N LYS A 213 10.53 2.76 -14.15
CA LYS A 213 11.80 2.23 -14.69
C LYS A 213 12.99 3.10 -14.30
N GLY A 214 12.83 4.41 -14.38
CA GLY A 214 13.85 5.37 -14.00
C GLY A 214 14.24 5.23 -12.53
N GLU A 215 13.26 5.14 -11.62
CA GLU A 215 13.49 4.92 -10.20
C GLU A 215 14.16 3.56 -9.93
N SER A 216 13.67 2.49 -10.53
CA SER A 216 14.27 1.16 -10.41
C SER A 216 15.73 1.15 -10.86
N ALA A 217 16.03 1.77 -12.00
CA ALA A 217 17.39 1.85 -12.53
C ALA A 217 18.31 2.72 -11.67
N ARG A 218 17.83 3.91 -11.27
CA ARG A 218 18.59 4.88 -10.46
C ARG A 218 18.94 4.32 -9.08
N LEU A 219 18.01 3.60 -8.46
CA LEU A 219 18.14 3.06 -7.10
C LEU A 219 18.68 1.63 -7.07
N VAL A 220 18.92 1.02 -8.25
CA VAL A 220 19.43 -0.36 -8.39
C VAL A 220 18.57 -1.36 -7.60
N SER A 221 17.27 -1.18 -7.62
CA SER A 221 16.29 -1.97 -6.85
C SER A 221 15.13 -2.41 -7.74
N ALA A 222 14.57 -3.60 -7.48
CA ALA A 222 13.32 -3.98 -8.12
C ALA A 222 12.19 -3.05 -7.64
N TYR A 223 11.30 -2.64 -8.54
CA TYR A 223 10.18 -1.78 -8.19
C TYR A 223 8.85 -2.48 -8.53
N ILE A 224 7.97 -2.59 -7.52
CA ILE A 224 6.65 -3.22 -7.64
C ILE A 224 5.60 -2.14 -7.45
N TYR A 225 4.81 -1.91 -8.50
CA TYR A 225 3.78 -0.87 -8.52
C TYR A 225 2.41 -1.51 -8.69
N SER A 226 1.48 -1.25 -7.78
CA SER A 226 0.10 -1.70 -7.85
C SER A 226 -0.84 -0.51 -7.77
N SER A 227 -1.76 -0.38 -8.73
CA SER A 227 -2.65 0.79 -8.82
C SER A 227 -4.12 0.40 -8.81
N ALA A 228 -4.95 1.32 -8.31
CA ALA A 228 -6.41 1.24 -8.34
C ALA A 228 -6.94 0.99 -9.76
N GLY A 229 -8.05 0.29 -9.86
CA GLY A 229 -8.63 -0.12 -11.13
C GLY A 229 -10.16 -0.09 -11.12
N GLU A 230 -10.76 -1.20 -11.53
CA GLU A 230 -12.20 -1.30 -11.69
C GLU A 230 -12.95 -1.12 -10.36
N GLY A 231 -14.01 -0.31 -10.38
CA GLY A 231 -14.92 -0.10 -9.25
C GLY A 231 -14.75 1.25 -8.54
N GLU A 232 -13.65 1.97 -8.80
CA GLU A 232 -13.31 3.22 -8.09
C GLU A 232 -13.46 4.49 -8.94
N SER A 233 -13.55 4.35 -10.26
CA SER A 233 -13.65 5.51 -11.15
C SER A 233 -14.92 6.32 -10.89
N THR A 234 -14.77 7.65 -10.93
CA THR A 234 -15.86 8.64 -10.85
C THR A 234 -15.91 9.45 -12.14
N GLN A 235 -16.74 10.51 -12.17
CA GLN A 235 -16.73 11.45 -13.29
C GLN A 235 -15.44 12.28 -13.38
N ASP A 236 -14.74 12.50 -12.26
CA ASP A 236 -13.57 13.37 -12.19
C ASP A 236 -12.26 12.59 -12.19
N ILE A 237 -12.26 11.35 -11.72
CA ILE A 237 -11.08 10.49 -11.59
C ILE A 237 -11.36 9.13 -12.24
N VAL A 238 -10.48 8.69 -13.13
CA VAL A 238 -10.56 7.39 -13.81
C VAL A 238 -9.32 6.56 -13.49
N PHE A 239 -9.52 5.28 -13.18
CA PHE A 239 -8.44 4.34 -12.89
C PHE A 239 -8.43 3.20 -13.91
N SER A 240 -7.23 2.73 -14.29
CA SER A 240 -7.04 1.68 -15.30
C SER A 240 -6.46 0.38 -14.74
N GLY A 241 -5.99 0.38 -13.50
CA GLY A 241 -5.38 -0.80 -12.88
C GLY A 241 -3.96 -1.11 -13.39
N THR A 242 -3.25 -0.12 -13.86
CA THR A 242 -1.88 -0.29 -14.42
C THR A 242 -0.80 0.05 -13.42
#